data_09c8e4c522ddcf6e616239ffd910ba55
#
_entry.id   09c8e4c522ddcf6e616239ffd910ba55
#
_cell.length_a   1.000
_cell.length_b   1.000
_cell.length_c   1.000
_cell.angle_alpha   90.00
_cell.angle_beta   90.00
_cell.angle_gamma   90.00
#
_symmetry.space_group_name_H-M   'P 1'
#
loop_
_entity.id
_entity.type
_entity.pdbx_description
1 polymer ?
#
loop_
_entity_poly.entity_id
_entity_poly.type
_entity_poly.pdbx_seq_one_letter_code
_entity_poly.pdbx_strand_id
1 'polypeptide(L)'
;MKTILNKIGAIRVTTVRFFGFWAILFALVFTLSSCSDDLDVQQSYPFTVEVMPYGDKITKGQTVELRFEIKPEGNYANTLYTIRYFQYDGEGTLKLVDGPVLTNNDRVLLESKTFRLNYTAKSSDAHKFLVVIEDNFGSTPWEQTFEFNGKDSGDYSGGLIVKPVNPGIITPVSQ
;
A
#
# COMPACT_ATOMS: atom_id res chain seq x y z
N MET A 1 -5.22 35.85 78.18
CA MET A 1 -4.87 36.21 76.79
C MET A 1 -3.94 35.24 76.06
N LYS A 2 -3.15 34.39 76.70
CA LYS A 2 -2.21 33.46 76.03
C LYS A 2 -2.85 32.23 75.41
N THR A 3 -4.05 31.82 75.88
CA THR A 3 -4.72 30.59 75.38
C THR A 3 -5.41 30.72 74.07
N ILE A 4 -5.82 31.93 73.68
CA ILE A 4 -6.53 32.21 72.43
C ILE A 4 -5.54 32.26 71.22
N LEU A 5 -4.32 32.80 71.45
CA LEU A 5 -3.31 32.89 70.37
C LEU A 5 -2.79 31.50 69.95
N ASN A 6 -2.68 30.53 70.85
CA ASN A 6 -2.25 29.18 70.52
C ASN A 6 -3.26 28.40 69.73
N LYS A 7 -4.56 28.69 69.86
CA LYS A 7 -5.64 28.03 69.16
C LYS A 7 -5.72 28.52 67.67
N ILE A 8 -5.37 29.81 67.42
CA ILE A 8 -5.37 30.36 66.08
C ILE A 8 -4.17 29.86 65.28
N GLY A 9 -3.01 29.66 65.91
CA GLY A 9 -1.82 29.09 65.24
C GLY A 9 -2.00 27.65 64.81
N ALA A 10 -2.68 26.84 65.63
CA ALA A 10 -2.94 25.42 65.34
C ALA A 10 -3.93 25.24 64.16
N ILE A 11 -4.91 26.13 64.03
CA ILE A 11 -5.90 26.07 62.91
C ILE A 11 -5.25 26.45 61.60
N ARG A 12 -4.31 27.42 61.58
CA ARG A 12 -3.61 27.83 60.35
C ARG A 12 -2.68 26.75 59.81
N VAL A 13 -2.00 26.03 60.67
CA VAL A 13 -1.05 24.98 60.25
C VAL A 13 -1.79 23.77 59.67
N THR A 14 -2.94 23.41 60.23
CA THR A 14 -3.76 22.27 59.70
C THR A 14 -4.40 22.58 58.37
N THR A 15 -4.92 23.78 58.18
CA THR A 15 -5.53 24.18 56.87
C THR A 15 -4.52 24.25 55.72
N VAL A 16 -3.33 24.77 55.96
CA VAL A 16 -2.25 24.83 54.96
C VAL A 16 -1.80 23.41 54.56
N ARG A 17 -1.75 22.47 55.50
CA ARG A 17 -1.41 21.06 55.18
C ARG A 17 -2.50 20.36 54.38
N PHE A 18 -3.77 20.63 54.63
CA PHE A 18 -4.88 20.09 53.88
C PHE A 18 -4.93 20.67 52.48
N PHE A 19 -4.76 21.97 52.27
CA PHE A 19 -4.72 22.59 50.95
C PHE A 19 -3.51 22.11 50.13
N GLY A 20 -2.35 21.93 50.75
CA GLY A 20 -1.17 21.39 50.08
C GLY A 20 -1.36 19.95 49.59
N PHE A 21 -1.98 19.09 50.40
CA PHE A 21 -2.25 17.72 50.02
C PHE A 21 -3.26 17.62 48.85
N TRP A 22 -4.30 18.45 48.86
CA TRP A 22 -5.28 18.52 47.78
C TRP A 22 -4.70 19.09 46.48
N ALA A 23 -3.80 20.06 46.56
CA ALA A 23 -3.11 20.61 45.40
C ALA A 23 -2.18 19.58 44.73
N ILE A 24 -1.48 18.77 45.52
CA ILE A 24 -0.63 17.67 44.99
C ILE A 24 -1.50 16.57 44.35
N LEU A 25 -2.62 16.20 44.97
CA LEU A 25 -3.55 15.22 44.43
C LEU A 25 -4.16 15.68 43.11
N PHE A 26 -4.50 16.97 43.04
CA PHE A 26 -5.04 17.57 41.79
C PHE A 26 -3.99 17.63 40.67
N ALA A 27 -2.75 17.97 40.99
CA ALA A 27 -1.64 17.96 40.07
C ALA A 27 -1.34 16.54 39.54
N LEU A 28 -1.47 15.52 40.38
CA LEU A 28 -1.25 14.12 40.00
C LEU A 28 -2.32 13.61 39.03
N VAL A 29 -3.58 14.04 39.17
CA VAL A 29 -4.68 13.67 38.29
C VAL A 29 -4.49 14.29 36.90
N PHE A 30 -3.96 15.52 36.79
CA PHE A 30 -3.70 16.17 35.52
C PHE A 30 -2.54 15.57 34.73
N THR A 31 -1.58 14.93 35.38
CA THR A 31 -0.45 14.27 34.69
C THR A 31 -0.83 12.92 34.07
N LEU A 32 -1.98 12.32 34.43
CA LEU A 32 -2.43 11.05 33.89
C LEU A 32 -3.33 11.20 32.65
N SER A 33 -3.74 12.41 32.31
CA SER A 33 -4.63 12.68 31.17
C SER A 33 -3.89 12.99 29.85
N SER A 34 -2.56 12.89 29.82
CA SER A 34 -1.75 13.26 28.64
C SER A 34 -1.28 12.06 27.83
N CYS A 35 -2.09 11.00 27.75
CA CYS A 35 -1.83 9.93 26.81
C CYS A 35 -3.05 9.81 25.88
N SER A 36 -3.19 10.77 24.98
CA SER A 36 -3.88 10.52 23.72
C SER A 36 -2.84 9.94 22.76
N ASP A 37 -2.53 8.65 22.95
CA ASP A 37 -1.99 7.87 21.86
C ASP A 37 -3.09 7.78 20.81
N ASP A 38 -3.16 8.75 19.91
CA ASP A 38 -3.71 8.53 18.59
C ASP A 38 -2.80 7.48 17.95
N LEU A 39 -3.11 6.23 18.24
CA LEU A 39 -2.63 5.11 17.45
C LEU A 39 -3.17 5.38 16.04
N ASP A 40 -2.32 5.93 15.21
CA ASP A 40 -2.52 5.93 13.76
C ASP A 40 -2.52 4.45 13.35
N VAL A 41 -3.68 3.80 13.54
CA VAL A 41 -3.89 2.44 13.06
C VAL A 41 -3.85 2.56 11.55
N GLN A 42 -2.68 2.29 10.98
CA GLN A 42 -2.47 2.22 9.55
C GLN A 42 -3.33 1.07 9.04
N GLN A 43 -4.57 1.40 8.70
CA GLN A 43 -5.54 0.43 8.25
C GLN A 43 -5.18 0.05 6.82
N SER A 44 -4.92 -1.23 6.61
CA SER A 44 -4.77 -1.80 5.27
C SER A 44 -6.08 -1.63 4.49
N TYR A 45 -5.98 -1.12 3.27
CA TYR A 45 -7.11 -0.93 2.36
C TYR A 45 -7.01 -1.89 1.18
N PRO A 46 -7.70 -3.05 1.26
CA PRO A 46 -7.57 -4.07 0.23
C PRO A 46 -8.02 -3.55 -1.14
N PHE A 47 -7.34 -4.01 -2.16
CA PHE A 47 -7.69 -3.76 -3.55
C PHE A 47 -7.38 -4.98 -4.41
N THR A 48 -8.05 -5.08 -5.54
CA THR A 48 -7.78 -6.05 -6.59
C THR A 48 -7.42 -5.34 -7.88
N VAL A 49 -6.78 -6.04 -8.80
CA VAL A 49 -6.47 -5.50 -10.13
C VAL A 49 -6.99 -6.47 -11.19
N GLU A 50 -7.79 -5.96 -12.08
CA GLU A 50 -8.21 -6.70 -13.26
C GLU A 50 -7.27 -6.37 -14.43
N VAL A 51 -6.84 -7.43 -15.14
CA VAL A 51 -6.06 -7.32 -16.35
C VAL A 51 -6.90 -7.87 -17.50
N MET A 52 -7.09 -7.06 -18.54
CA MET A 52 -7.83 -7.51 -19.71
C MET A 52 -7.03 -8.56 -20.50
N PRO A 53 -7.71 -9.46 -21.23
CA PRO A 53 -7.05 -10.46 -22.05
C PRO A 53 -6.08 -9.82 -23.06
N TYR A 54 -4.92 -10.44 -23.22
CA TYR A 54 -3.84 -10.02 -24.12
C TYR A 54 -3.27 -11.23 -24.88
N GLY A 55 -2.59 -10.97 -26.01
CA GLY A 55 -1.91 -12.03 -26.76
C GLY A 55 -0.62 -12.47 -26.07
N ASP A 56 -0.36 -13.77 -26.06
CA ASP A 56 0.80 -14.39 -25.42
C ASP A 56 2.03 -14.55 -26.35
N LYS A 57 1.90 -14.15 -27.61
CA LYS A 57 2.96 -14.24 -28.62
C LYS A 57 3.45 -12.86 -29.03
N ILE A 58 4.75 -12.67 -29.02
CA ILE A 58 5.38 -11.41 -29.39
C ILE A 58 6.60 -11.66 -30.26
N THR A 59 6.83 -10.79 -31.24
CA THR A 59 8.04 -10.77 -32.06
C THR A 59 8.89 -9.58 -31.70
N LYS A 60 10.20 -9.67 -31.98
CA LYS A 60 11.13 -8.54 -31.82
C LYS A 60 10.59 -7.28 -32.51
N GLY A 61 10.54 -6.16 -31.79
CA GLY A 61 10.02 -4.88 -32.26
C GLY A 61 8.51 -4.73 -32.15
N GLN A 62 7.77 -5.79 -31.84
CA GLN A 62 6.33 -5.73 -31.61
C GLN A 62 6.02 -5.14 -30.23
N THR A 63 4.91 -4.40 -30.16
CA THR A 63 4.36 -3.87 -28.92
C THR A 63 3.03 -4.53 -28.61
N VAL A 64 2.85 -4.95 -27.35
CA VAL A 64 1.59 -5.45 -26.81
C VAL A 64 1.08 -4.46 -25.76
N GLU A 65 -0.20 -4.08 -25.88
CA GLU A 65 -0.87 -3.23 -24.90
C GLU A 65 -1.51 -4.12 -23.81
N LEU A 66 -1.16 -3.84 -22.56
CA LEU A 66 -1.75 -4.45 -21.37
C LEU A 66 -2.65 -3.42 -20.69
N ARG A 67 -3.89 -3.78 -20.41
CA ARG A 67 -4.90 -2.89 -19.82
C ARG A 67 -5.24 -3.32 -18.42
N PHE A 68 -5.22 -2.37 -17.49
CA PHE A 68 -5.39 -2.59 -16.07
C PHE A 68 -6.50 -1.73 -15.48
N GLU A 69 -7.20 -2.30 -14.52
CA GLU A 69 -8.15 -1.58 -13.68
C GLU A 69 -7.95 -1.96 -12.21
N ILE A 70 -7.60 -0.98 -11.37
CA ILE A 70 -7.50 -1.14 -9.92
C ILE A 70 -8.90 -0.99 -9.32
N LYS A 71 -9.34 -1.99 -8.56
CA LYS A 71 -10.63 -2.03 -7.86
C LYS A 71 -10.40 -2.05 -6.36
N PRO A 72 -10.43 -0.89 -5.69
CA PRO A 72 -10.40 -0.86 -4.22
C PRO A 72 -11.70 -1.42 -3.66
N GLU A 73 -11.63 -2.12 -2.52
CA GLU A 73 -12.82 -2.65 -1.83
C GLU A 73 -13.63 -1.58 -1.12
N GLY A 74 -13.12 -0.34 -1.04
CA GLY A 74 -13.81 0.79 -0.45
C GLY A 74 -13.38 2.12 -1.06
N ASN A 75 -14.05 3.21 -0.65
CA ASN A 75 -13.70 4.56 -1.08
C ASN A 75 -12.84 5.23 0.00
N TYR A 76 -11.54 5.04 -0.11
CA TYR A 76 -10.56 5.56 0.85
C TYR A 76 -9.93 6.84 0.30
N ALA A 77 -10.05 7.92 1.07
CA ALA A 77 -9.42 9.20 0.72
C ALA A 77 -7.90 9.08 0.77
N ASN A 78 -7.21 9.80 -0.12
CA ASN A 78 -5.75 9.87 -0.18
C ASN A 78 -5.01 8.56 -0.49
N THR A 79 -5.70 7.55 -1.05
CA THR A 79 -5.02 6.36 -1.54
C THR A 79 -4.27 6.67 -2.82
N LEU A 80 -2.95 6.45 -2.79
CA LEU A 80 -2.04 6.55 -3.92
C LEU A 80 -1.58 5.15 -4.30
N TYR A 81 -1.55 4.87 -5.59
CA TYR A 81 -1.02 3.61 -6.11
C TYR A 81 0.28 3.85 -6.85
N THR A 82 1.23 2.94 -6.66
CA THR A 82 2.50 2.91 -7.39
C THR A 82 2.67 1.60 -8.12
N ILE A 83 3.38 1.65 -9.23
CA ILE A 83 3.72 0.49 -10.04
C ILE A 83 5.24 0.30 -10.07
N ARG A 84 5.65 -0.97 -9.98
CA ARG A 84 7.02 -1.43 -10.28
C ARG A 84 6.96 -2.59 -11.25
N TYR A 85 8.05 -2.81 -11.99
CA TYR A 85 8.19 -4.03 -12.77
C TYR A 85 9.59 -4.62 -12.65
N PHE A 86 9.67 -5.93 -12.90
CA PHE A 86 10.92 -6.68 -12.86
C PHE A 86 11.02 -7.56 -14.10
N GLN A 87 12.00 -7.30 -14.96
CA GLN A 87 12.29 -8.13 -16.13
C GLN A 87 13.09 -9.35 -15.68
N TYR A 88 12.57 -10.55 -15.96
CA TYR A 88 13.22 -11.80 -15.63
C TYR A 88 13.89 -12.42 -16.85
N ASP A 89 13.13 -12.56 -17.97
CA ASP A 89 13.62 -13.18 -19.20
C ASP A 89 13.31 -12.29 -20.41
N GLY A 90 14.15 -12.41 -21.43
CA GLY A 90 14.07 -11.60 -22.63
C GLY A 90 14.49 -10.15 -22.41
N GLU A 91 14.54 -9.38 -23.47
CA GLU A 91 14.81 -7.95 -23.42
C GLU A 91 13.61 -7.17 -23.95
N GLY A 92 13.13 -6.22 -23.18
CA GLY A 92 11.97 -5.41 -23.55
C GLY A 92 11.95 -4.05 -22.87
N THR A 93 10.94 -3.27 -23.21
CA THR A 93 10.68 -1.98 -22.60
C THR A 93 9.21 -1.92 -22.22
N LEU A 94 8.94 -1.63 -20.96
CA LEU A 94 7.59 -1.39 -20.45
C LEU A 94 7.38 0.10 -20.25
N LYS A 95 6.28 0.63 -20.79
CA LYS A 95 5.96 2.06 -20.76
C LYS A 95 4.50 2.27 -20.35
N LEU A 96 4.24 3.21 -19.44
CA LEU A 96 2.89 3.76 -19.25
C LEU A 96 2.47 4.53 -20.51
N VAL A 97 1.27 4.29 -21.05
CA VAL A 97 0.82 4.93 -22.29
C VAL A 97 0.85 6.45 -22.16
N ASP A 98 0.33 6.95 -21.05
CA ASP A 98 0.28 8.40 -20.76
C ASP A 98 1.36 8.82 -19.74
N GLY A 99 2.50 8.08 -19.67
CA GLY A 99 3.53 8.30 -18.67
C GLY A 99 4.93 7.88 -19.11
N PRO A 100 5.83 7.69 -18.15
CA PRO A 100 7.23 7.37 -18.42
C PRO A 100 7.44 5.92 -18.87
N VAL A 101 8.62 5.66 -19.40
CA VAL A 101 9.18 4.31 -19.50
C VAL A 101 9.53 3.85 -18.09
N LEU A 102 9.11 2.66 -17.71
CA LEU A 102 9.41 2.09 -16.41
C LEU A 102 10.84 1.56 -16.39
N THR A 103 11.59 1.93 -15.39
CA THR A 103 12.90 1.36 -15.09
C THR A 103 12.73 0.16 -14.17
N ASN A 104 13.54 -0.88 -14.36
CA ASN A 104 13.45 -2.10 -13.56
C ASN A 104 13.57 -1.79 -12.06
N ASN A 105 12.58 -2.20 -11.27
CA ASN A 105 12.46 -1.99 -9.83
C ASN A 105 12.20 -0.53 -9.37
N ASP A 106 12.08 0.44 -10.25
CA ASP A 106 11.72 1.79 -9.84
C ASP A 106 10.20 1.92 -9.61
N ARG A 107 9.82 2.69 -8.59
CA ARG A 107 8.43 3.02 -8.31
C ARG A 107 7.99 4.21 -9.15
N VAL A 108 6.87 4.05 -9.83
CA VAL A 108 6.22 5.12 -10.58
C VAL A 108 4.80 5.29 -10.06
N LEU A 109 4.40 6.54 -9.78
CA LEU A 109 3.06 6.87 -9.32
C LEU A 109 2.06 6.64 -10.45
N LEU A 110 0.92 5.99 -10.14
CA LEU A 110 -0.21 5.86 -11.04
C LEU A 110 -1.18 7.02 -10.79
N GLU A 111 -1.42 7.83 -11.82
CA GLU A 111 -2.35 8.97 -11.75
C GLU A 111 -3.82 8.55 -11.85
N SER A 112 -4.07 7.34 -12.35
CA SER A 112 -5.42 6.79 -12.55
C SER A 112 -5.49 5.33 -12.13
N LYS A 113 -6.66 4.91 -11.64
CA LYS A 113 -6.96 3.50 -11.35
C LYS A 113 -7.10 2.66 -12.61
N THR A 114 -7.44 3.29 -13.76
CA THR A 114 -7.46 2.64 -15.06
C THR A 114 -6.28 3.15 -15.87
N PHE A 115 -5.41 2.26 -16.30
CA PHE A 115 -4.20 2.62 -17.03
C PHE A 115 -3.80 1.52 -18.03
N ARG A 116 -2.87 1.86 -18.91
CA ARG A 116 -2.37 0.96 -19.95
C ARG A 116 -0.85 0.96 -19.96
N LEU A 117 -0.29 -0.23 -20.17
CA LEU A 117 1.13 -0.44 -20.35
C LEU A 117 1.39 -0.95 -21.76
N ASN A 118 2.39 -0.41 -22.41
CA ASN A 118 2.93 -0.91 -23.66
C ASN A 118 4.22 -1.65 -23.40
N TYR A 119 4.23 -2.96 -23.65
CA TYR A 119 5.43 -3.77 -23.63
C TYR A 119 5.97 -3.95 -25.05
N THR A 120 7.19 -3.49 -25.32
CA THR A 120 7.85 -3.63 -26.61
C THR A 120 9.03 -4.60 -26.49
N ALA A 121 8.97 -5.71 -27.23
CA ALA A 121 10.05 -6.70 -27.26
C ALA A 121 11.29 -6.18 -28.01
N LYS A 122 12.46 -6.34 -27.40
CA LYS A 122 13.77 -6.00 -28.01
C LYS A 122 14.56 -7.22 -28.46
N SER A 123 14.26 -8.41 -27.94
CA SER A 123 14.84 -9.68 -28.37
C SER A 123 13.79 -10.57 -29.03
N SER A 124 14.21 -11.70 -29.57
CA SER A 124 13.34 -12.73 -30.17
C SER A 124 13.03 -13.87 -29.19
N ASP A 125 13.64 -13.81 -28.01
CA ASP A 125 13.48 -14.83 -26.97
C ASP A 125 12.08 -14.81 -26.35
N ALA A 126 11.79 -15.77 -25.52
CA ALA A 126 10.64 -15.68 -24.62
C ALA A 126 10.85 -14.53 -23.62
N HIS A 127 9.79 -13.85 -23.30
CA HIS A 127 9.81 -12.72 -22.35
C HIS A 127 9.05 -13.06 -21.11
N LYS A 128 9.62 -12.70 -19.96
CA LYS A 128 8.98 -12.87 -18.65
C LYS A 128 9.26 -11.67 -17.78
N PHE A 129 8.22 -11.06 -17.25
CA PHE A 129 8.34 -9.96 -16.30
C PHE A 129 7.21 -9.97 -15.27
N LEU A 130 7.49 -9.44 -14.10
CA LEU A 130 6.55 -9.24 -13.02
C LEU A 130 6.13 -7.77 -12.98
N VAL A 131 4.84 -7.53 -12.79
CA VAL A 131 4.27 -6.22 -12.43
C VAL A 131 3.78 -6.28 -11.00
N VAL A 132 4.16 -5.27 -10.20
CA VAL A 132 3.77 -5.11 -8.81
C VAL A 132 3.05 -3.77 -8.67
N ILE A 133 1.86 -3.79 -8.06
CA ILE A 133 1.10 -2.58 -7.72
C ILE A 133 0.98 -2.52 -6.20
N GLU A 134 1.33 -1.38 -5.63
CA GLU A 134 1.35 -1.13 -4.20
C GLU A 134 0.54 0.14 -3.89
N ASP A 135 -0.08 0.19 -2.72
CA ASP A 135 -0.67 1.40 -2.19
C ASP A 135 0.26 2.10 -1.19
N ASN A 136 -0.11 3.31 -0.75
CA ASN A 136 0.65 4.07 0.24
C ASN A 136 0.30 3.70 1.70
N PHE A 137 -0.65 2.79 1.93
CA PHE A 137 -1.07 2.35 3.27
C PHE A 137 -0.46 1.02 3.69
N GLY A 138 0.32 0.37 2.82
CA GLY A 138 0.97 -0.92 3.12
C GLY A 138 0.02 -2.10 3.05
N SER A 139 -1.01 -2.03 2.22
CA SER A 139 -1.83 -3.19 1.87
C SER A 139 -0.99 -4.27 1.19
N THR A 140 -1.50 -5.48 1.15
CA THR A 140 -0.83 -6.56 0.42
C THR A 140 -0.66 -6.16 -1.05
N PRO A 141 0.58 -6.12 -1.57
CA PRO A 141 0.83 -5.80 -2.96
C PRO A 141 0.10 -6.76 -3.90
N TRP A 142 -0.41 -6.22 -5.00
CA TRP A 142 -0.87 -7.06 -6.10
C TRP A 142 0.30 -7.36 -7.03
N GLU A 143 0.44 -8.62 -7.41
CA GLU A 143 1.54 -9.11 -8.24
C GLU A 143 1.02 -10.00 -9.37
N GLN A 144 1.51 -9.78 -10.58
CA GLN A 144 1.24 -10.66 -11.71
C GLN A 144 2.45 -10.78 -12.63
N THR A 145 2.76 -12.03 -12.96
CA THR A 145 3.78 -12.36 -13.95
C THR A 145 3.15 -12.40 -15.34
N PHE A 146 3.80 -11.75 -16.30
CA PHE A 146 3.48 -11.75 -17.71
C PHE A 146 4.52 -12.56 -18.47
N GLU A 147 4.04 -13.47 -19.31
CA GLU A 147 4.89 -14.34 -20.11
C GLU A 147 4.46 -14.23 -21.57
N PHE A 148 5.43 -14.04 -22.45
CA PHE A 148 5.25 -14.02 -23.87
C PHE A 148 6.19 -15.01 -24.54
N ASN A 149 5.66 -15.84 -25.40
CA ASN A 149 6.45 -16.75 -26.22
C ASN A 149 6.95 -16.03 -27.48
N GLY A 150 8.18 -16.30 -27.87
CA GLY A 150 8.68 -15.87 -29.14
C GLY A 150 7.79 -16.41 -30.26
N LYS A 151 7.39 -15.55 -31.20
CA LYS A 151 6.61 -15.98 -32.34
C LYS A 151 7.56 -16.52 -33.42
N ASP A 152 7.71 -17.82 -33.48
CA ASP A 152 8.31 -18.43 -34.67
C ASP A 152 7.43 -18.11 -35.87
N SER A 153 8.07 -17.65 -36.93
CA SER A 153 7.42 -17.22 -38.16
C SER A 153 6.73 -18.39 -38.91
N GLY A 154 5.67 -18.94 -38.34
CA GLY A 154 4.96 -20.08 -38.92
C GLY A 154 3.70 -20.52 -38.21
N ASP A 155 3.46 -20.14 -36.97
CA ASP A 155 2.29 -20.63 -36.22
C ASP A 155 1.25 -19.52 -35.94
N TYR A 156 0.17 -19.54 -36.69
CA TYR A 156 -1.02 -18.69 -36.55
C TYR A 156 -2.06 -19.29 -35.61
N SER A 157 -1.66 -19.71 -34.43
CA SER A 157 -2.63 -20.16 -33.40
C SER A 157 -2.75 -19.10 -32.31
N GLY A 158 -3.47 -18.02 -32.61
CA GLY A 158 -3.78 -16.95 -31.67
C GLY A 158 -4.86 -17.38 -30.67
N GLY A 159 -4.48 -18.00 -29.58
CA GLY A 159 -5.34 -18.21 -28.41
C GLY A 159 -5.25 -16.98 -27.49
N LEU A 160 -6.39 -16.44 -27.11
CA LEU A 160 -6.46 -15.46 -25.99
C LEU A 160 -6.27 -16.21 -24.68
N ILE A 161 -5.19 -15.93 -23.96
CA ILE A 161 -5.00 -16.49 -22.61
C ILE A 161 -5.78 -15.61 -21.63
N VAL A 162 -6.89 -16.14 -21.13
CA VAL A 162 -7.54 -15.63 -19.93
C VAL A 162 -6.92 -16.38 -18.76
N LYS A 163 -5.84 -15.87 -18.17
CA LYS A 163 -5.34 -16.42 -16.90
C LYS A 163 -6.32 -15.99 -15.81
N PRO A 164 -6.86 -16.93 -15.02
CA PRO A 164 -7.70 -16.56 -13.88
C PRO A 164 -6.87 -15.73 -12.89
N VAL A 165 -7.39 -14.58 -12.50
CA VAL A 165 -6.91 -13.80 -11.37
C VAL A 165 -6.92 -14.71 -10.16
N ASN A 166 -5.78 -15.00 -9.58
CA ASN A 166 -5.70 -15.74 -8.35
C ASN A 166 -5.94 -14.75 -7.20
N PRO A 167 -7.14 -14.65 -6.62
CA PRO A 167 -7.33 -13.91 -5.39
C PRO A 167 -6.56 -14.69 -4.33
N GLY A 168 -5.56 -14.08 -3.73
CA GLY A 168 -4.83 -14.66 -2.61
C GLY A 168 -5.79 -14.95 -1.45
N ILE A 169 -6.44 -16.11 -1.49
CA ILE A 169 -7.24 -16.62 -0.38
C ILE A 169 -6.26 -17.12 0.65
N ILE A 170 -5.99 -16.30 1.65
CA ILE A 170 -5.40 -16.78 2.89
C ILE A 170 -6.52 -17.48 3.63
N THR A 171 -6.59 -18.81 3.53
CA THR A 171 -7.42 -19.60 4.44
C THR A 171 -6.81 -19.54 5.83
N PRO A 172 -7.55 -19.05 6.86
CA PRO A 172 -7.05 -19.15 8.23
C PRO A 172 -6.97 -20.61 8.61
N VAL A 173 -5.80 -21.04 9.06
CA VAL A 173 -5.59 -22.36 9.68
C VAL A 173 -6.31 -22.32 11.01
N SER A 174 -7.41 -23.08 11.13
CA SER A 174 -8.08 -23.36 12.40
C SER A 174 -7.19 -24.26 13.24
N GLN A 175 -6.82 -23.80 14.43
CA GLN A 175 -6.33 -24.64 15.51
C GLN A 175 -7.51 -25.34 16.19
#